data_1ffe3fee3fe5343f8b2cfbb5e546804d
#
_entry.id   1ffe3fee3fe5343f8b2cfbb5e546804d
#
_cell.length_a   1.000
_cell.length_b   1.000
_cell.length_c   1.000
_cell.angle_alpha   90.00
_cell.angle_beta   90.00
_cell.angle_gamma   90.00
#
_symmetry.space_group_name_H-M   'P 1'
#
loop_
_entity.id
_entity.type
_entity.pdbx_description
1 polymer ?
#
loop_
_entity_poly.entity_id
_entity_poly.type
_entity_poly.pdbx_seq_one_letter_code
_entity_poly.pdbx_strand_id
1 'polypeptide(L)'
;VFKELRYRRELPVLATYTSSFVDRYISPRLIGSYKDVREGEYDAFIVGSDQVWRPLYFRGIEDAFLKFTRGWDVLRIAYAASFGTDKLEYEYTQLEECSRLLADFDAVSVREDAAVGMCEEWLDHDGAVHVLDPVMLPDADIYRSFASSQEKHPAEGRIMTYILDPSDEKKHVVEFMERVSGLGTYDSSVWPYVAGR
;
A
#
# COMPACT_ATOMS: atom_id res chain seq x y z
N VAL A 1 -23.98 -9.81 2.22
CA VAL A 1 -23.71 -10.94 3.14
C VAL A 1 -23.15 -12.13 2.35
N PHE A 2 -23.84 -12.65 1.30
CA PHE A 2 -23.35 -13.82 0.53
C PHE A 2 -22.04 -13.59 -0.22
N LYS A 3 -21.81 -12.39 -0.76
CA LYS A 3 -20.56 -12.04 -1.45
C LYS A 3 -19.37 -12.02 -0.49
N GLU A 4 -19.55 -11.46 0.69
CA GLU A 4 -18.52 -11.39 1.74
C GLU A 4 -18.13 -12.79 2.25
N LEU A 5 -19.12 -13.65 2.51
CA LEU A 5 -18.87 -15.02 2.94
C LEU A 5 -18.14 -15.85 1.86
N ARG A 6 -18.48 -15.63 0.60
CA ARG A 6 -17.82 -16.29 -0.53
C ARG A 6 -16.37 -15.81 -0.65
N TYR A 7 -16.14 -14.51 -0.57
CA TYR A 7 -14.80 -13.93 -0.60
C TYR A 7 -13.90 -14.49 0.51
N ARG A 8 -14.39 -14.52 1.75
CA ARG A 8 -13.64 -15.10 2.89
C ARG A 8 -13.29 -16.57 2.72
N ARG A 9 -14.16 -17.33 2.06
CA ARG A 9 -13.91 -18.75 1.78
C ARG A 9 -12.87 -18.96 0.68
N GLU A 10 -12.85 -18.10 -0.33
CA GLU A 10 -11.95 -18.19 -1.48
C GLU A 10 -10.62 -17.47 -1.25
N LEU A 11 -10.57 -16.51 -0.32
CA LEU A 11 -9.37 -15.73 -0.01
C LEU A 11 -8.10 -16.57 0.24
N PRO A 12 -8.12 -17.68 0.98
CA PRO A 12 -6.93 -18.51 1.18
C PRO A 12 -6.35 -19.05 -0.12
N VAL A 13 -7.20 -19.39 -1.09
CA VAL A 13 -6.76 -19.86 -2.42
C VAL A 13 -6.21 -18.72 -3.24
N LEU A 14 -6.90 -17.59 -3.26
CA LEU A 14 -6.50 -16.38 -3.99
C LEU A 14 -5.19 -15.78 -3.46
N ALA A 15 -5.00 -15.84 -2.16
CA ALA A 15 -3.82 -15.29 -1.49
C ALA A 15 -2.64 -16.27 -1.43
N THR A 16 -2.74 -17.48 -1.97
CA THR A 16 -1.72 -18.54 -1.81
C THR A 16 -0.32 -18.03 -2.18
N TYR A 17 -0.16 -17.45 -3.34
CA TYR A 17 1.15 -16.96 -3.80
C TYR A 17 1.61 -15.73 -3.03
N THR A 18 0.71 -14.80 -2.74
CA THR A 18 1.01 -13.60 -1.94
C THR A 18 1.41 -13.99 -0.53
N SER A 19 0.68 -14.89 0.12
CA SER A 19 1.01 -15.39 1.46
C SER A 19 2.36 -16.09 1.47
N SER A 20 2.61 -16.95 0.50
CA SER A 20 3.90 -17.66 0.35
C SER A 20 5.07 -16.67 0.13
N PHE A 21 4.86 -15.60 -0.63
CA PHE A 21 5.85 -14.53 -0.81
C PHE A 21 6.12 -13.79 0.52
N VAL A 22 5.06 -13.40 1.22
CA VAL A 22 5.15 -12.71 2.51
C VAL A 22 5.90 -13.58 3.53
N ASP A 23 5.53 -14.85 3.66
CA ASP A 23 6.18 -15.78 4.59
C ASP A 23 7.66 -15.99 4.27
N ARG A 24 8.01 -16.08 2.99
CA ARG A 24 9.37 -16.38 2.54
C ARG A 24 10.31 -15.18 2.61
N TYR A 25 9.85 -13.99 2.23
CA TYR A 25 10.70 -12.83 2.01
C TYR A 25 10.51 -11.71 3.03
N ILE A 26 9.35 -11.60 3.66
CA ILE A 26 9.03 -10.56 4.62
C ILE A 26 9.08 -11.10 6.05
N SER A 27 8.53 -12.30 6.28
CA SER A 27 8.46 -12.96 7.60
C SER A 27 7.94 -12.01 8.69
N PRO A 28 6.74 -11.43 8.55
CA PRO A 28 6.26 -10.39 9.44
C PRO A 28 6.04 -10.92 10.85
N ARG A 29 6.39 -10.11 11.85
CA ARG A 29 5.97 -10.36 13.23
C ARG A 29 4.50 -9.96 13.39
N LEU A 30 3.67 -10.90 13.79
CA LEU A 30 2.28 -10.61 14.13
C LEU A 30 2.19 -10.10 15.55
N ILE A 31 1.55 -8.96 15.76
CA ILE A 31 1.28 -8.36 17.05
C ILE A 31 -0.23 -8.21 17.25
N GLY A 32 -0.71 -8.39 18.48
CA GLY A 32 -2.11 -8.18 18.81
C GLY A 32 -2.45 -6.70 19.04
N SER A 33 -1.46 -5.92 19.42
CA SER A 33 -1.56 -4.49 19.70
C SER A 33 -0.18 -3.83 19.59
N TYR A 34 -0.13 -2.54 19.30
CA TYR A 34 1.11 -1.76 19.42
C TYR A 34 1.73 -1.77 20.83
N LYS A 35 0.96 -2.10 21.86
CA LYS A 35 1.46 -2.31 23.23
C LYS A 35 2.35 -3.54 23.38
N ASP A 36 2.34 -4.44 22.41
CA ASP A 36 3.21 -5.62 22.38
C ASP A 36 4.63 -5.28 21.90
N VAL A 37 4.83 -4.08 21.36
CA VAL A 37 6.14 -3.53 20.99
C VAL A 37 6.69 -2.76 22.19
N ARG A 38 7.98 -2.96 22.50
CA ARG A 38 8.63 -2.35 23.65
C ARG A 38 9.72 -1.40 23.24
N GLU A 39 9.94 -0.38 24.07
CA GLU A 39 11.09 0.50 23.94
C GLU A 39 12.40 -0.30 23.99
N GLY A 40 13.34 0.07 23.12
CA GLY A 40 14.64 -0.61 23.00
C GLY A 40 14.61 -1.96 22.25
N GLU A 41 13.45 -2.37 21.74
CA GLU A 41 13.32 -3.57 20.91
C GLU A 41 13.80 -3.35 19.46
N TYR A 42 13.67 -2.10 18.97
CA TYR A 42 14.10 -1.66 17.65
C TYR A 42 14.80 -0.31 17.74
N ASP A 43 15.79 -0.07 16.88
CA ASP A 43 16.52 1.20 16.78
C ASP A 43 15.76 2.23 15.93
N ALA A 44 14.88 1.77 15.05
CA ALA A 44 14.11 2.62 14.15
C ALA A 44 12.74 2.03 13.82
N PHE A 45 11.77 2.90 13.59
CA PHE A 45 10.47 2.57 12.99
C PHE A 45 10.31 3.32 11.68
N ILE A 46 9.92 2.58 10.63
CA ILE A 46 9.66 3.14 9.31
C ILE A 46 8.19 2.91 8.98
N VAL A 47 7.48 3.97 8.63
CA VAL A 47 6.08 3.90 8.18
C VAL A 47 5.98 4.28 6.70
N GLY A 48 5.18 3.56 5.96
CA GLY A 48 4.97 3.73 4.50
C GLY A 48 4.93 2.36 3.81
N SER A 49 4.78 2.29 2.48
CA SER A 49 4.65 3.40 1.51
C SER A 49 3.19 3.67 1.10
N ASP A 50 2.26 2.77 1.37
CA ASP A 50 0.87 2.86 0.91
C ASP A 50 0.11 4.02 1.61
N GLN A 51 -1.19 4.10 1.41
CA GLN A 51 -2.09 5.14 1.94
C GLN A 51 -2.22 5.05 3.48
N VAL A 52 -1.07 4.92 4.15
CA VAL A 52 -0.98 4.77 5.60
C VAL A 52 -1.42 6.02 6.35
N TRP A 53 -1.34 7.19 5.69
CA TRP A 53 -1.76 8.48 6.23
C TRP A 53 -3.16 8.89 5.79
N ARG A 54 -3.99 7.93 5.34
CA ARG A 54 -5.39 8.18 4.97
C ARG A 54 -6.34 7.73 6.08
N PRO A 55 -7.03 8.65 6.80
CA PRO A 55 -7.91 8.30 7.92
C PRO A 55 -9.05 7.35 7.54
N LEU A 56 -9.54 7.44 6.29
CA LEU A 56 -10.60 6.55 5.78
C LEU A 56 -10.18 5.07 5.79
N TYR A 57 -8.89 4.78 5.60
CA TYR A 57 -8.38 3.41 5.52
C TYR A 57 -7.66 2.95 6.79
N PHE A 58 -7.22 3.88 7.62
CA PHE A 58 -6.47 3.57 8.83
C PHE A 58 -7.21 4.09 10.09
N ARG A 59 -7.93 3.21 10.75
CA ARG A 59 -8.57 3.56 12.03
C ARG A 59 -7.51 3.76 13.11
N GLY A 60 -7.60 4.86 13.87
CA GLY A 60 -6.55 5.23 14.82
C GLY A 60 -5.33 5.74 14.06
N ILE A 61 -5.56 6.72 13.17
CA ILE A 61 -4.57 7.28 12.26
C ILE A 61 -3.28 7.71 12.96
N GLU A 62 -3.35 8.07 14.22
CA GLU A 62 -2.22 8.49 15.03
C GLU A 62 -1.17 7.36 15.20
N ASP A 63 -1.59 6.10 15.14
CA ASP A 63 -0.66 4.97 15.19
C ASP A 63 0.16 4.83 13.90
N ALA A 64 -0.37 5.33 12.76
CA ALA A 64 0.40 5.48 11.53
C ALA A 64 1.41 6.65 11.59
N PHE A 65 1.29 7.52 12.58
CA PHE A 65 2.28 8.52 12.96
C PHE A 65 3.12 8.06 14.16
N LEU A 66 3.22 6.75 14.37
CA LEU A 66 4.07 6.11 15.38
C LEU A 66 3.77 6.58 16.82
N LYS A 67 2.52 6.90 17.15
CA LYS A 67 2.09 7.36 18.48
C LYS A 67 2.54 6.45 19.62
N PHE A 68 2.60 5.13 19.36
CA PHE A 68 3.01 4.15 20.37
C PHE A 68 4.48 4.29 20.78
N THR A 69 5.31 4.99 19.99
CA THR A 69 6.73 5.25 20.33
C THR A 69 6.95 6.57 21.05
N ARG A 70 5.88 7.28 21.47
CA ARG A 70 6.02 8.58 22.13
C ARG A 70 6.90 8.51 23.37
N GLY A 71 7.92 9.36 23.41
CA GLY A 71 8.88 9.43 24.53
C GLY A 71 10.00 8.40 24.45
N TRP A 72 10.02 7.54 23.43
CA TRP A 72 11.10 6.58 23.23
C TRP A 72 12.30 7.23 22.51
N ASP A 73 13.50 6.79 22.86
CA ASP A 73 14.74 7.13 22.13
C ASP A 73 14.88 6.18 20.92
N VAL A 74 14.25 6.55 19.79
CA VAL A 74 14.18 5.72 18.60
C VAL A 74 14.02 6.59 17.37
N LEU A 75 14.62 6.19 16.23
CA LEU A 75 14.44 6.87 14.96
C LEU A 75 13.03 6.64 14.39
N ARG A 76 12.40 7.71 13.90
CA ARG A 76 11.08 7.70 13.25
C ARG A 76 11.20 8.20 11.82
N ILE A 77 10.86 7.37 10.87
CA ILE A 77 11.02 7.67 9.45
C ILE A 77 9.71 7.42 8.73
N ALA A 78 9.23 8.39 7.98
CA ALA A 78 8.19 8.19 6.98
C ALA A 78 8.85 8.00 5.61
N TYR A 79 8.66 6.82 5.00
CA TYR A 79 9.23 6.53 3.69
C TYR A 79 8.14 6.36 2.66
N ALA A 80 8.06 7.30 1.70
CA ALA A 80 7.06 7.33 0.65
C ALA A 80 5.63 7.18 1.18
N ALA A 81 5.32 7.72 2.36
CA ALA A 81 3.97 7.67 2.93
C ALA A 81 2.98 8.40 2.03
N SER A 82 1.71 7.94 2.01
CA SER A 82 0.70 8.49 1.11
C SER A 82 -0.58 8.84 1.87
N PHE A 83 -1.16 10.00 1.52
CA PHE A 83 -2.51 10.38 1.92
C PHE A 83 -3.57 9.74 1.00
N GLY A 84 -3.20 9.31 -0.21
CA GLY A 84 -4.08 8.66 -1.18
C GLY A 84 -5.18 9.55 -1.77
N THR A 85 -5.20 10.82 -1.41
CA THR A 85 -6.17 11.84 -1.84
C THR A 85 -5.56 13.22 -1.66
N ASP A 86 -6.05 14.18 -2.43
CA ASP A 86 -5.76 15.62 -2.30
C ASP A 86 -6.80 16.36 -1.43
N LYS A 87 -7.72 15.61 -0.81
CA LYS A 87 -8.77 16.16 0.05
C LYS A 87 -8.44 15.92 1.51
N LEU A 88 -8.70 16.92 2.33
CA LEU A 88 -8.56 16.82 3.77
C LEU A 88 -9.67 15.89 4.33
N GLU A 89 -9.27 14.70 4.77
CA GLU A 89 -10.16 13.69 5.39
C GLU A 89 -9.98 13.60 6.91
N TYR A 90 -9.07 14.38 7.49
CA TYR A 90 -8.79 14.39 8.92
C TYR A 90 -9.82 15.21 9.70
N GLU A 91 -10.18 14.73 10.88
CA GLU A 91 -10.84 15.56 11.87
C GLU A 91 -9.84 16.52 12.53
N TYR A 92 -10.33 17.65 13.06
CA TYR A 92 -9.46 18.68 13.66
C TYR A 92 -8.53 18.10 14.76
N THR A 93 -9.07 17.29 15.65
CA THR A 93 -8.30 16.64 16.73
C THR A 93 -7.24 15.67 16.22
N GLN A 94 -7.52 14.98 15.10
CA GLN A 94 -6.55 14.11 14.44
C GLN A 94 -5.42 14.91 13.82
N LEU A 95 -5.72 16.01 13.13
CA LEU A 95 -4.70 16.90 12.57
C LEU A 95 -3.75 17.41 13.64
N GLU A 96 -4.30 17.94 14.72
CA GLU A 96 -3.52 18.49 15.83
C GLU A 96 -2.59 17.45 16.46
N GLU A 97 -3.08 16.23 16.66
CA GLU A 97 -2.28 15.15 17.22
C GLU A 97 -1.26 14.60 16.21
N CYS A 98 -1.64 14.39 14.94
CA CYS A 98 -0.73 13.91 13.90
C CYS A 98 0.37 14.93 13.60
N SER A 99 0.09 16.22 13.60
CA SER A 99 1.09 17.28 13.47
C SER A 99 2.13 17.22 14.59
N ARG A 100 1.68 17.09 15.86
CA ARG A 100 2.61 16.93 17.00
C ARG A 100 3.47 15.68 16.89
N LEU A 101 2.89 14.56 16.40
CA LEU A 101 3.64 13.31 16.23
C LEU A 101 4.64 13.42 15.08
N LEU A 102 4.26 14.08 13.98
CA LEU A 102 5.12 14.24 12.81
C LEU A 102 6.34 15.12 13.11
N ALA A 103 6.22 16.06 14.04
CA ALA A 103 7.34 16.88 14.50
C ALA A 103 8.47 16.06 15.18
N ASP A 104 8.16 14.84 15.65
CA ASP A 104 9.14 13.93 16.25
C ASP A 104 9.81 13.00 15.21
N PHE A 105 9.51 13.15 13.91
CA PHE A 105 10.12 12.32 12.87
C PHE A 105 11.49 12.86 12.47
N ASP A 106 12.46 11.94 12.33
CA ASP A 106 13.82 12.25 11.90
C ASP A 106 13.92 12.48 10.39
N ALA A 107 13.04 11.84 9.61
CA ALA A 107 12.94 12.05 8.17
C ALA A 107 11.52 11.78 7.69
N VAL A 108 11.06 12.63 6.76
CA VAL A 108 9.72 12.52 6.18
C VAL A 108 9.82 12.54 4.65
N SER A 109 9.35 11.46 4.03
CA SER A 109 9.15 11.45 2.59
C SER A 109 7.76 10.93 2.24
N VAL A 110 7.23 11.46 1.14
CA VAL A 110 5.88 11.18 0.65
C VAL A 110 5.93 10.70 -0.81
N ARG A 111 4.94 9.90 -1.20
CA ARG A 111 4.90 9.27 -2.52
C ARG A 111 4.32 10.17 -3.61
N GLU A 112 3.48 11.11 -3.26
CA GLU A 112 2.86 12.05 -4.19
C GLU A 112 3.47 13.46 -4.02
N ASP A 113 3.74 14.13 -5.14
CA ASP A 113 4.26 15.49 -5.15
C ASP A 113 3.35 16.48 -4.36
N ALA A 114 2.03 16.36 -4.57
CA ALA A 114 1.05 17.16 -3.83
C ALA A 114 1.11 16.94 -2.31
N ALA A 115 1.54 15.77 -1.85
CA ALA A 115 1.60 15.45 -0.43
C ALA A 115 2.68 16.24 0.33
N VAL A 116 3.68 16.80 -0.36
CA VAL A 116 4.66 17.73 0.25
C VAL A 116 3.94 18.97 0.78
N GLY A 117 3.11 19.62 -0.05
CA GLY A 117 2.29 20.74 0.37
C GLY A 117 1.27 20.38 1.45
N MET A 118 0.72 19.17 1.41
CA MET A 118 -0.21 18.70 2.45
C MET A 118 0.49 18.53 3.81
N CYS A 119 1.74 18.07 3.84
CA CYS A 119 2.52 18.03 5.08
C CYS A 119 2.72 19.42 5.67
N GLU A 120 3.02 20.41 4.84
CA GLU A 120 3.19 21.80 5.25
C GLU A 120 1.86 22.41 5.71
N GLU A 121 0.83 22.37 4.87
CA GLU A 121 -0.44 23.05 5.11
C GLU A 121 -1.29 22.39 6.20
N TRP A 122 -1.28 21.05 6.29
CA TRP A 122 -2.18 20.33 7.20
C TRP A 122 -1.50 19.89 8.50
N LEU A 123 -0.20 19.61 8.44
CA LEU A 123 0.52 18.99 9.55
C LEU A 123 1.66 19.88 10.08
N ASP A 124 1.79 21.12 9.59
CA ASP A 124 2.82 22.09 10.01
C ASP A 124 4.25 21.53 9.91
N HIS A 125 4.53 20.80 8.81
CA HIS A 125 5.80 20.12 8.57
C HIS A 125 6.37 20.48 7.19
N ASP A 126 7.41 21.32 7.17
CA ASP A 126 8.05 21.87 5.95
C ASP A 126 9.23 21.02 5.42
N GLY A 127 9.61 19.96 6.15
CA GLY A 127 10.76 19.09 5.83
C GLY A 127 10.43 17.87 4.95
N ALA A 128 9.19 17.71 4.47
CA ALA A 128 8.81 16.57 3.66
C ALA A 128 9.40 16.63 2.25
N VAL A 129 9.85 15.50 1.72
CA VAL A 129 10.37 15.36 0.36
C VAL A 129 9.58 14.35 -0.46
N HIS A 130 9.41 14.63 -1.76
CA HIS A 130 8.79 13.67 -2.68
C HIS A 130 9.80 12.61 -3.10
N VAL A 131 9.43 11.33 -3.01
CA VAL A 131 10.24 10.19 -3.43
C VAL A 131 9.40 9.16 -4.18
N LEU A 132 10.06 8.29 -4.92
CA LEU A 132 9.40 7.15 -5.57
C LEU A 132 8.94 6.12 -4.54
N ASP A 133 7.89 5.38 -4.88
CA ASP A 133 7.48 4.21 -4.12
C ASP A 133 8.66 3.22 -4.03
N PRO A 134 8.95 2.62 -2.85
CA PRO A 134 10.08 1.72 -2.66
C PRO A 134 10.06 0.50 -3.58
N VAL A 135 8.93 0.12 -4.13
CA VAL A 135 8.84 -0.94 -5.16
C VAL A 135 9.64 -0.59 -6.43
N MET A 136 9.93 0.68 -6.67
CA MET A 136 10.69 1.16 -7.83
C MET A 136 12.21 1.18 -7.59
N LEU A 137 12.68 0.96 -6.36
CA LEU A 137 14.10 1.01 -6.02
C LEU A 137 14.90 -0.23 -6.44
N PRO A 138 14.37 -1.46 -6.27
CA PRO A 138 15.11 -2.65 -6.63
C PRO A 138 15.30 -2.79 -8.14
N ASP A 139 16.42 -3.41 -8.54
CA ASP A 139 16.62 -3.75 -9.94
C ASP A 139 15.54 -4.70 -10.45
N ALA A 140 15.14 -4.54 -11.71
CA ALA A 140 14.12 -5.36 -12.36
C ALA A 140 14.46 -6.87 -12.33
N ASP A 141 15.75 -7.23 -12.24
CA ASP A 141 16.15 -8.63 -12.17
C ASP A 141 15.74 -9.31 -10.86
N ILE A 142 15.59 -8.55 -9.77
CA ILE A 142 15.03 -9.06 -8.51
C ILE A 142 13.59 -9.53 -8.75
N TYR A 143 12.77 -8.70 -9.40
CA TYR A 143 11.37 -9.06 -9.72
C TYR A 143 11.30 -10.22 -10.71
N ARG A 144 12.18 -10.26 -11.72
CA ARG A 144 12.27 -11.38 -12.66
C ARG A 144 12.63 -12.68 -11.96
N SER A 145 13.51 -12.65 -10.97
CA SER A 145 13.88 -13.83 -10.17
C SER A 145 12.67 -14.40 -9.40
N PHE A 146 11.81 -13.55 -8.89
CA PHE A 146 10.56 -14.00 -8.23
C PHE A 146 9.57 -14.61 -9.23
N ALA A 147 9.44 -14.00 -10.42
CA ALA A 147 8.54 -14.49 -11.45
C ALA A 147 9.02 -15.80 -12.10
N SER A 148 10.34 -15.99 -12.28
CA SER A 148 10.92 -17.16 -12.96
C SER A 148 10.76 -18.46 -12.19
N SER A 149 10.47 -18.42 -10.90
CA SER A 149 10.23 -19.58 -10.05
C SER A 149 8.82 -20.17 -10.18
N GLN A 150 7.94 -19.52 -10.96
CA GLN A 150 6.55 -19.93 -11.13
C GLN A 150 6.37 -20.74 -12.42
N GLU A 151 5.43 -21.68 -12.40
CA GLU A 151 4.98 -22.36 -13.61
C GLU A 151 4.36 -21.34 -14.58
N LYS A 152 4.41 -21.65 -15.89
CA LYS A 152 3.81 -20.81 -16.94
C LYS A 152 2.35 -20.49 -16.62
N HIS A 153 2.03 -19.22 -16.51
CA HIS A 153 0.66 -18.80 -16.23
C HIS A 153 -0.22 -18.98 -17.47
N PRO A 154 -1.50 -19.39 -17.32
CA PRO A 154 -2.44 -19.52 -18.45
C PRO A 154 -2.65 -18.22 -19.26
N ALA A 155 -2.27 -17.09 -18.70
CA ALA A 155 -2.32 -15.77 -19.35
C ALA A 155 -1.08 -15.43 -20.17
N GLU A 156 -0.10 -16.35 -20.33
CA GLU A 156 1.09 -16.10 -21.15
C GLU A 156 0.69 -15.72 -22.59
N GLY A 157 1.27 -14.63 -23.10
CA GLY A 157 0.93 -14.10 -24.43
C GLY A 157 -0.36 -13.27 -24.47
N ARG A 158 -0.88 -12.86 -23.32
CA ARG A 158 -2.03 -11.96 -23.21
C ARG A 158 -1.65 -10.63 -22.55
N ILE A 159 -2.52 -9.64 -22.72
CA ILE A 159 -2.43 -8.36 -22.02
C ILE A 159 -3.07 -8.51 -20.64
N MET A 160 -2.29 -8.28 -19.58
CA MET A 160 -2.84 -8.23 -18.23
C MET A 160 -3.57 -6.91 -18.02
N THR A 161 -4.80 -6.98 -17.50
CA THR A 161 -5.56 -5.81 -17.04
C THR A 161 -5.78 -5.87 -15.54
N TYR A 162 -5.71 -4.71 -14.89
CA TYR A 162 -6.05 -4.53 -13.48
C TYR A 162 -6.86 -3.24 -13.33
N ILE A 163 -8.17 -3.38 -13.24
CA ILE A 163 -9.11 -2.26 -13.26
C ILE A 163 -9.93 -2.27 -11.97
N LEU A 164 -9.64 -1.36 -11.05
CA LEU A 164 -10.33 -1.27 -9.76
C LEU A 164 -11.75 -0.72 -9.90
N ASP A 165 -11.92 0.29 -10.76
CA ASP A 165 -13.20 0.97 -10.99
C ASP A 165 -13.62 0.78 -12.46
N PRO A 166 -14.31 -0.32 -12.81
CA PRO A 166 -14.71 -0.59 -14.18
C PRO A 166 -15.72 0.46 -14.68
N SER A 167 -15.48 0.96 -15.90
CA SER A 167 -16.38 1.86 -16.63
C SER A 167 -16.43 1.48 -18.09
N ASP A 168 -17.45 1.94 -18.81
CA ASP A 168 -17.57 1.70 -20.25
C ASP A 168 -16.37 2.28 -21.02
N GLU A 169 -15.85 3.42 -20.60
CA GLU A 169 -14.66 4.02 -21.22
C GLU A 169 -13.42 3.11 -21.05
N LYS A 170 -13.17 2.60 -19.84
CA LYS A 170 -12.06 1.68 -19.57
C LYS A 170 -12.22 0.37 -20.36
N LYS A 171 -13.44 -0.12 -20.50
CA LYS A 171 -13.76 -1.28 -21.33
C LYS A 171 -13.42 -1.03 -22.79
N HIS A 172 -13.79 0.11 -23.35
CA HIS A 172 -13.44 0.48 -24.74
C HIS A 172 -11.93 0.58 -24.94
N VAL A 173 -11.18 1.07 -23.94
CA VAL A 173 -9.70 1.08 -23.99
C VAL A 173 -9.15 -0.36 -24.07
N VAL A 174 -9.66 -1.28 -23.26
CA VAL A 174 -9.25 -2.69 -23.30
C VAL A 174 -9.55 -3.31 -24.67
N GLU A 175 -10.77 -3.13 -25.21
CA GLU A 175 -11.16 -3.61 -26.53
C GLU A 175 -10.30 -3.02 -27.66
N PHE A 176 -9.92 -1.73 -27.52
CA PHE A 176 -8.99 -1.09 -28.46
C PHE A 176 -7.62 -1.76 -28.42
N MET A 177 -7.08 -2.01 -27.23
CA MET A 177 -5.76 -2.66 -27.05
C MET A 177 -5.76 -4.09 -27.61
N GLU A 178 -6.81 -4.88 -27.39
CA GLU A 178 -6.97 -6.22 -27.99
C GLU A 178 -6.93 -6.15 -29.53
N ARG A 179 -7.67 -5.22 -30.10
CA ARG A 179 -7.74 -5.05 -31.55
C ARG A 179 -6.42 -4.62 -32.19
N VAL A 180 -5.69 -3.69 -31.53
CA VAL A 180 -4.42 -3.16 -32.06
C VAL A 180 -3.28 -4.16 -31.90
N SER A 181 -3.24 -4.88 -30.78
CA SER A 181 -2.16 -5.84 -30.50
C SER A 181 -2.40 -7.23 -31.12
N GLY A 182 -3.64 -7.58 -31.42
CA GLY A 182 -4.04 -8.95 -31.79
C GLY A 182 -3.96 -9.96 -30.63
N LEU A 183 -3.75 -9.48 -29.38
CA LEU A 183 -3.65 -10.30 -28.19
C LEU A 183 -4.97 -10.25 -27.41
N GLY A 184 -5.37 -11.37 -26.81
CA GLY A 184 -6.46 -11.38 -25.84
C GLY A 184 -6.03 -10.78 -24.51
N THR A 185 -7.00 -10.34 -23.71
CA THR A 185 -6.74 -9.82 -22.36
C THR A 185 -6.91 -10.88 -21.27
N TYR A 186 -6.26 -10.63 -20.15
CA TYR A 186 -6.40 -11.38 -18.90
C TYR A 186 -6.62 -10.37 -17.76
N ASP A 187 -7.75 -10.48 -17.10
CA ASP A 187 -8.06 -9.65 -15.94
C ASP A 187 -7.45 -10.28 -14.69
N SER A 188 -6.53 -9.56 -14.06
CA SER A 188 -5.86 -9.97 -12.84
C SER A 188 -6.62 -9.58 -11.57
N SER A 189 -7.76 -8.88 -11.69
CA SER A 189 -8.57 -8.56 -10.53
C SER A 189 -9.14 -9.83 -9.90
N VAL A 190 -9.24 -9.84 -8.58
CA VAL A 190 -9.80 -10.96 -7.81
C VAL A 190 -11.26 -11.27 -8.18
N TRP A 191 -11.94 -10.30 -8.75
CA TRP A 191 -13.38 -10.33 -9.01
C TRP A 191 -13.83 -11.28 -10.11
N PRO A 192 -13.18 -11.36 -11.28
CA PRO A 192 -13.56 -12.32 -12.32
C PRO A 192 -13.26 -13.77 -11.98
N TYR A 193 -12.22 -14.01 -11.18
CA TYR A 193 -11.86 -15.35 -10.73
C TYR A 193 -12.95 -15.98 -9.86
N VAL A 194 -13.68 -15.15 -9.13
CA VAL A 194 -14.80 -15.55 -8.27
C VAL A 194 -16.11 -15.68 -9.06
N ALA A 195 -16.25 -14.98 -10.18
CA ALA A 195 -17.48 -14.97 -10.99
C ALA A 195 -17.56 -16.10 -12.04
N GLY A 196 -16.45 -16.71 -12.40
CA GLY A 196 -16.30 -17.66 -13.49
C GLY A 196 -16.44 -19.16 -13.09
N ARG A 197 -16.95 -19.45 -11.89
CA ARG A 197 -17.26 -20.80 -11.43
C ARG A 197 -18.70 -20.97 -11.04
#